data_cff56a5c47ac7abccc0ee8846bf40080
#
_entry.id   cff56a5c47ac7abccc0ee8846bf40080
#
_cell.length_a   1.000
_cell.length_b   1.000
_cell.length_c   1.000
_cell.angle_alpha   90.00
_cell.angle_beta   90.00
_cell.angle_gamma   90.00
#
_symmetry.space_group_name_H-M   'P 1'
#
loop_
_entity.id
_entity.type
_entity.pdbx_description
1 polymer ?
#
loop_
_entity_poly.entity_id
_entity_poly.type
_entity_poly.pdbx_seq_one_letter_code
_entity_poly.pdbx_strand_id
1 'polypeptide(L)'
;MNASTQSIHIDPEALGRKYQEERDKRLRADGNDQYQEVTGEFAYFVEDPYIDSELKRDAIEDEVEVVIIGGGFGGMLAAARLHDAGITDFRIIEKGGDFGGTWYWNRYPGASCDIESYVYFPLLEKTGFVPKQKYTNAPETLEYCHVIAETYGLHERALMQTMVTSTDWDEETGRWVVSTDRQDRLQARYVVHSNGPLNRPKLPAIRGINQFKRHT
;
A
#
# COMPACT_ATOMS: atom_id res chain seq x y z
N MET A 1 39.61 0.80 -36.40
CA MET A 1 39.82 0.10 -35.14
C MET A 1 38.58 -0.73 -34.88
N ASN A 2 38.64 -2.06 -35.12
CA ASN A 2 37.54 -2.98 -34.90
C ASN A 2 37.51 -3.35 -33.41
N ALA A 3 36.55 -2.82 -32.67
CA ALA A 3 36.24 -3.32 -31.35
C ALA A 3 35.59 -4.71 -31.51
N SER A 4 36.32 -5.76 -31.23
CA SER A 4 35.77 -7.12 -31.16
C SER A 4 34.76 -7.19 -30.02
N THR A 5 33.49 -7.25 -30.35
CA THR A 5 32.43 -7.58 -29.41
C THR A 5 32.65 -9.02 -28.95
N GLN A 6 33.32 -9.22 -27.82
CA GLN A 6 33.34 -10.54 -27.18
C GLN A 6 31.92 -10.91 -26.80
N SER A 7 31.39 -11.94 -27.43
CA SER A 7 30.10 -12.52 -27.02
C SER A 7 30.29 -13.12 -25.61
N ILE A 8 29.64 -12.52 -24.62
CA ILE A 8 29.59 -13.07 -23.26
C ILE A 8 28.79 -14.35 -23.33
N HIS A 9 29.48 -15.49 -23.21
CA HIS A 9 28.84 -16.81 -23.12
C HIS A 9 28.32 -16.98 -21.69
N ILE A 10 27.02 -16.92 -21.51
CA ILE A 10 26.37 -17.17 -20.23
C ILE A 10 26.06 -18.63 -20.10
N ASP A 11 26.62 -19.29 -19.06
CA ASP A 11 26.26 -20.65 -18.65
C ASP A 11 25.10 -20.54 -17.63
N PRO A 12 23.86 -20.91 -18.01
CA PRO A 12 22.69 -20.77 -17.14
C PRO A 12 22.78 -21.63 -15.87
N GLU A 13 23.40 -22.82 -15.97
CA GLU A 13 23.53 -23.71 -14.81
C GLU A 13 24.54 -23.18 -13.80
N ALA A 14 25.70 -22.71 -14.27
CA ALA A 14 26.70 -22.09 -13.40
C ALA A 14 26.15 -20.84 -12.73
N LEU A 15 25.40 -20.06 -13.48
CA LEU A 15 24.71 -18.86 -12.94
C LEU A 15 23.66 -19.23 -11.90
N GLY A 16 22.85 -20.25 -12.16
CA GLY A 16 21.85 -20.78 -11.21
C GLY A 16 22.49 -21.25 -9.90
N ARG A 17 23.60 -22.03 -9.98
CA ARG A 17 24.34 -22.44 -8.78
C ARG A 17 24.85 -21.23 -8.00
N LYS A 18 25.44 -20.25 -8.67
CA LYS A 18 25.91 -19.01 -8.03
C LYS A 18 24.80 -18.25 -7.31
N TYR A 19 23.63 -18.11 -7.93
CA TYR A 19 22.48 -17.47 -7.28
C TYR A 19 22.03 -18.24 -6.04
N GLN A 20 22.03 -19.56 -6.10
CA GLN A 20 21.66 -20.40 -4.96
C GLN A 20 22.66 -20.26 -3.80
N GLU A 21 23.96 -20.32 -4.09
CA GLU A 21 25.01 -20.10 -3.09
C GLU A 21 24.91 -18.72 -2.43
N GLU A 22 24.68 -17.67 -3.22
CA GLU A 22 24.52 -16.32 -2.71
C GLU A 22 23.23 -16.14 -1.89
N ARG A 23 22.16 -16.82 -2.26
CA ARG A 23 20.92 -16.87 -1.47
C ARG A 23 21.17 -17.53 -0.12
N ASP A 24 21.81 -18.70 -0.13
CA ASP A 24 22.02 -19.52 1.07
C ASP A 24 22.90 -18.80 2.11
N LYS A 25 23.84 -17.95 1.67
CA LYS A 25 24.61 -17.06 2.55
C LYS A 25 23.75 -16.03 3.30
N ARG A 26 22.58 -15.67 2.75
CA ARG A 26 21.67 -14.65 3.31
C ARG A 26 20.54 -15.26 4.11
N LEU A 27 20.28 -16.55 3.95
CA LEU A 27 19.25 -17.24 4.73
C LEU A 27 19.70 -17.38 6.18
N ARG A 28 18.86 -16.90 7.07
CA ARG A 28 19.04 -17.06 8.52
C ARG A 28 18.35 -18.34 8.98
N ALA A 29 18.95 -19.02 9.94
CA ALA A 29 18.39 -20.24 10.51
C ALA A 29 17.09 -19.97 11.30
N ASP A 30 16.95 -18.74 11.84
CA ASP A 30 15.78 -18.28 12.58
C ASP A 30 14.62 -17.78 11.67
N GLY A 31 14.84 -17.72 10.34
CA GLY A 31 13.79 -17.38 9.39
C GLY A 31 12.99 -16.12 9.77
N ASN A 32 11.69 -16.26 9.96
CA ASN A 32 10.80 -15.16 10.35
C ASN A 32 10.93 -14.73 11.82
N ASP A 33 11.54 -15.54 12.70
CA ASP A 33 11.77 -15.18 14.11
C ASP A 33 12.80 -14.04 14.26
N GLN A 34 13.48 -13.68 13.17
CA GLN A 34 14.32 -12.48 13.09
C GLN A 34 13.50 -11.17 13.22
N TYR A 35 12.17 -11.24 13.09
CA TYR A 35 11.27 -10.09 13.21
C TYR A 35 10.42 -10.20 14.47
N GLN A 36 10.16 -9.06 15.09
CA GLN A 36 9.23 -8.94 16.21
C GLN A 36 7.84 -8.53 15.72
N GLU A 37 6.81 -9.17 16.29
CA GLU A 37 5.44 -8.70 16.11
C GLU A 37 5.25 -7.36 16.85
N VAL A 38 4.43 -6.49 16.25
CA VAL A 38 4.13 -5.17 16.79
C VAL A 38 3.02 -5.29 17.82
N THR A 39 3.38 -5.81 19.01
CA THR A 39 2.48 -6.04 20.13
C THR A 39 3.12 -5.59 21.44
N GLY A 40 2.35 -5.50 22.54
CA GLY A 40 2.86 -5.13 23.84
C GLY A 40 3.46 -3.72 23.85
N GLU A 41 4.70 -3.58 24.28
CA GLU A 41 5.41 -2.29 24.34
C GLU A 41 5.62 -1.63 22.96
N PHE A 42 5.48 -2.38 21.87
CA PHE A 42 5.60 -1.90 20.49
C PHE A 42 4.26 -1.66 19.80
N ALA A 43 3.13 -1.82 20.47
CA ALA A 43 1.80 -1.70 19.86
C ALA A 43 1.57 -0.32 19.22
N TYR A 44 2.22 0.72 19.72
CA TYR A 44 2.11 2.08 19.16
C TYR A 44 2.59 2.21 17.70
N PHE A 45 3.40 1.28 17.18
CA PHE A 45 3.83 1.30 15.78
C PHE A 45 2.71 0.92 14.79
N VAL A 46 1.56 0.43 15.26
CA VAL A 46 0.39 0.21 14.38
C VAL A 46 -0.54 1.41 14.31
N GLU A 47 -0.36 2.37 15.22
CA GLU A 47 -1.09 3.62 15.22
C GLU A 47 -0.66 4.50 14.05
N ASP A 48 -1.55 5.36 13.60
CA ASP A 48 -1.25 6.31 12.54
C ASP A 48 -0.64 7.59 13.15
N PRO A 49 0.67 7.86 12.93
CA PRO A 49 1.33 9.03 13.51
C PRO A 49 1.08 10.31 12.71
N TYR A 50 0.33 10.27 11.62
CA TYR A 50 0.16 11.37 10.67
C TYR A 50 -1.23 11.99 10.73
N ILE A 51 -2.09 11.51 11.62
CA ILE A 51 -3.41 12.10 11.89
C ILE A 51 -3.30 13.11 13.04
N ASP A 52 -3.93 14.27 12.88
CA ASP A 52 -4.00 15.28 13.94
C ASP A 52 -5.02 14.93 15.03
N SER A 53 -6.05 14.21 14.65
CA SER A 53 -7.11 13.75 15.55
C SER A 53 -7.80 12.50 15.04
N GLU A 54 -8.25 11.68 15.98
CA GLU A 54 -9.08 10.52 15.63
C GLU A 54 -10.43 10.97 15.06
N LEU A 55 -10.81 10.39 13.92
CA LEU A 55 -12.10 10.62 13.29
C LEU A 55 -13.22 10.10 14.19
N LYS A 56 -14.15 10.98 14.59
CA LYS A 56 -15.34 10.60 15.33
C LYS A 56 -16.54 10.66 14.39
N ARG A 57 -17.18 9.54 14.19
CA ARG A 57 -18.42 9.38 13.43
C ARG A 57 -19.21 8.17 13.92
N ASP A 58 -20.47 8.16 13.64
CA ASP A 58 -21.31 6.98 13.87
C ASP A 58 -20.97 5.86 12.87
N ALA A 59 -21.35 4.63 13.22
CA ALA A 59 -21.25 3.50 12.32
C ALA A 59 -22.11 3.72 11.06
N ILE A 60 -21.61 3.23 9.93
CA ILE A 60 -22.28 3.38 8.63
C ILE A 60 -22.84 2.03 8.21
N GLU A 61 -24.12 2.01 7.85
CA GLU A 61 -24.72 0.95 7.06
C GLU A 61 -24.95 1.47 5.64
N ASP A 62 -24.34 0.81 4.65
CA ASP A 62 -24.39 1.26 3.24
C ASP A 62 -24.48 0.04 2.31
N GLU A 63 -25.10 0.23 1.17
CA GLU A 63 -25.14 -0.75 0.09
C GLU A 63 -24.62 -0.10 -1.19
N VAL A 64 -23.58 -0.66 -1.76
CA VAL A 64 -22.90 -0.12 -2.94
C VAL A 64 -22.60 -1.22 -3.95
N GLU A 65 -22.32 -0.84 -5.18
CA GLU A 65 -21.91 -1.79 -6.22
C GLU A 65 -20.51 -2.36 -5.92
N VAL A 66 -19.55 -1.51 -5.51
CA VAL A 66 -18.16 -1.94 -5.30
C VAL A 66 -17.60 -1.37 -3.98
N VAL A 67 -16.98 -2.23 -3.18
CA VAL A 67 -16.09 -1.81 -2.08
C VAL A 67 -14.65 -2.04 -2.50
N ILE A 68 -13.80 -1.02 -2.34
CA ILE A 68 -12.37 -1.06 -2.59
C ILE A 68 -11.65 -0.97 -1.23
N ILE A 69 -10.83 -1.96 -0.91
CA ILE A 69 -10.08 -2.02 0.34
C ILE A 69 -8.64 -1.56 0.11
N GLY A 70 -8.30 -0.39 0.64
CA GLY A 70 -6.99 0.24 0.54
C GLY A 70 -6.97 1.45 -0.40
N GLY A 71 -6.43 2.56 0.09
CA GLY A 71 -6.31 3.86 -0.58
C GLY A 71 -4.91 4.13 -1.18
N GLY A 72 -4.12 3.08 -1.44
CA GLY A 72 -2.88 3.19 -2.21
C GLY A 72 -3.12 3.26 -3.72
N PHE A 73 -2.05 3.25 -4.52
CA PHE A 73 -2.18 3.32 -5.99
C PHE A 73 -3.15 2.28 -6.57
N GLY A 74 -3.14 1.05 -6.03
CA GLY A 74 -4.04 0.00 -6.52
C GLY A 74 -5.52 0.38 -6.34
N GLY A 75 -5.90 0.87 -5.16
CA GLY A 75 -7.27 1.30 -4.87
C GLY A 75 -7.67 2.55 -5.63
N MET A 76 -6.80 3.55 -5.70
CA MET A 76 -7.05 4.76 -6.49
C MET A 76 -7.21 4.45 -7.98
N LEU A 77 -6.37 3.54 -8.52
CA LEU A 77 -6.50 3.09 -9.92
C LEU A 77 -7.82 2.36 -10.17
N ALA A 78 -8.22 1.46 -9.27
CA ALA A 78 -9.50 0.76 -9.38
C ALA A 78 -10.66 1.77 -9.39
N ALA A 79 -10.65 2.74 -8.45
CA ALA A 79 -11.64 3.80 -8.38
C ALA A 79 -11.68 4.68 -9.64
N ALA A 80 -10.50 5.10 -10.13
CA ALA A 80 -10.40 5.90 -11.35
C ALA A 80 -10.95 5.16 -12.58
N ARG A 81 -10.65 3.87 -12.72
CA ARG A 81 -11.16 3.06 -13.85
C ARG A 81 -12.65 2.77 -13.74
N LEU A 82 -13.19 2.56 -12.54
CA LEU A 82 -14.64 2.48 -12.33
C LEU A 82 -15.31 3.80 -12.71
N HIS A 83 -14.78 4.92 -12.25
CA HIS A 83 -15.27 6.25 -12.60
C HIS A 83 -15.25 6.49 -14.13
N ASP A 84 -14.12 6.20 -14.81
CA ASP A 84 -14.00 6.33 -16.27
C ASP A 84 -15.01 5.44 -17.03
N ALA A 85 -15.41 4.30 -16.43
CA ALA A 85 -16.44 3.40 -16.96
C ALA A 85 -17.88 3.83 -16.62
N GLY A 86 -18.07 4.95 -15.91
CA GLY A 86 -19.38 5.43 -15.48
C GLY A 86 -19.93 4.74 -14.23
N ILE A 87 -19.14 3.91 -13.55
CA ILE A 87 -19.51 3.24 -12.30
C ILE A 87 -19.07 4.16 -11.16
N THR A 88 -20.02 4.86 -10.56
CA THR A 88 -19.75 5.84 -9.50
C THR A 88 -20.23 5.39 -8.12
N ASP A 89 -20.94 4.28 -8.06
CA ASP A 89 -21.44 3.69 -6.83
C ASP A 89 -20.40 2.76 -6.21
N PHE A 90 -19.40 3.35 -5.54
CA PHE A 90 -18.37 2.63 -4.82
C PHE A 90 -17.94 3.35 -3.55
N ARG A 91 -17.34 2.59 -2.62
CA ARG A 91 -16.64 3.10 -1.43
C ARG A 91 -15.22 2.60 -1.40
N ILE A 92 -14.32 3.47 -0.97
CA ILE A 92 -12.92 3.12 -0.66
C ILE A 92 -12.79 3.10 0.86
N ILE A 93 -12.23 2.03 1.42
CA ILE A 93 -11.98 1.92 2.87
C ILE A 93 -10.47 1.94 3.07
N GLU A 94 -9.97 2.96 3.78
CA GLU A 94 -8.54 3.17 4.05
C GLU A 94 -8.30 3.31 5.55
N LYS A 95 -7.34 2.53 6.08
CA LYS A 95 -6.98 2.58 7.50
C LYS A 95 -6.20 3.83 7.88
N GLY A 96 -5.48 4.42 6.93
CA GLY A 96 -4.73 5.67 7.12
C GLY A 96 -5.64 6.89 7.12
N GLY A 97 -5.07 8.02 7.55
CA GLY A 97 -5.77 9.31 7.54
C GLY A 97 -5.96 9.91 6.15
N ASP A 98 -5.23 9.39 5.14
CA ASP A 98 -5.34 9.88 3.76
C ASP A 98 -4.91 8.83 2.75
N PHE A 99 -5.11 9.14 1.47
CA PHE A 99 -4.60 8.36 0.35
C PHE A 99 -3.08 8.33 0.29
N GLY A 100 -2.54 7.26 -0.34
CA GLY A 100 -1.11 7.14 -0.60
C GLY A 100 -0.54 5.75 -0.33
N GLY A 101 -1.19 4.94 0.53
CA GLY A 101 -0.75 3.59 0.84
C GLY A 101 0.71 3.54 1.30
N THR A 102 1.58 2.85 0.55
CA THR A 102 3.03 2.78 0.85
C THR A 102 3.65 4.16 1.08
N TRP A 103 3.26 5.17 0.32
CA TRP A 103 3.83 6.52 0.38
C TRP A 103 3.24 7.36 1.50
N TYR A 104 2.06 7.03 1.96
CA TYR A 104 1.48 7.59 3.17
C TYR A 104 2.21 7.08 4.43
N TRP A 105 2.48 5.76 4.49
CA TRP A 105 3.07 5.13 5.69
C TRP A 105 4.59 5.25 5.77
N ASN A 106 5.32 5.32 4.64
CA ASN A 106 6.77 5.29 4.61
C ASN A 106 7.35 6.68 4.34
N ARG A 107 7.45 7.49 5.39
CA ARG A 107 7.93 8.87 5.35
C ARG A 107 9.32 9.06 5.97
N TYR A 108 10.11 8.00 6.06
CA TYR A 108 11.47 8.08 6.59
C TYR A 108 12.41 8.85 5.65
N PRO A 109 13.49 9.49 6.18
CA PRO A 109 14.44 10.23 5.38
C PRO A 109 15.10 9.37 4.30
N GLY A 110 15.06 9.84 3.06
CA GLY A 110 15.63 9.14 1.90
C GLY A 110 14.71 8.11 1.25
N ALA A 111 13.46 7.94 1.74
CA ALA A 111 12.48 7.10 1.06
C ALA A 111 12.24 7.59 -0.37
N SER A 112 12.39 6.70 -1.34
CA SER A 112 12.23 7.00 -2.77
C SER A 112 11.80 5.76 -3.54
N CYS A 113 11.24 5.97 -4.73
CA CYS A 113 10.93 4.88 -5.64
C CYS A 113 12.21 4.41 -6.34
N ASP A 114 12.43 3.08 -6.43
CA ASP A 114 13.52 2.43 -7.15
C ASP A 114 13.15 2.06 -8.59
N ILE A 115 11.91 2.38 -9.00
CA ILE A 115 11.41 2.26 -10.36
C ILE A 115 11.33 3.65 -10.99
N GLU A 116 11.61 3.74 -12.28
CA GLU A 116 11.53 5.00 -13.03
C GLU A 116 10.12 5.59 -12.92
N SER A 117 10.02 6.88 -12.60
CA SER A 117 8.76 7.57 -12.29
C SER A 117 7.71 7.45 -13.39
N TYR A 118 8.13 7.53 -14.66
CA TYR A 118 7.21 7.40 -15.80
C TYR A 118 6.63 5.99 -15.99
N VAL A 119 7.25 4.98 -15.40
CA VAL A 119 6.74 3.61 -15.40
C VAL A 119 5.90 3.34 -14.15
N TYR A 120 6.32 3.90 -13.03
CA TYR A 120 5.68 3.65 -11.74
C TYR A 120 4.42 4.47 -11.50
N PHE A 121 4.39 5.74 -11.93
CA PHE A 121 3.24 6.64 -11.72
C PHE A 121 2.12 6.33 -12.71
N PRO A 122 0.96 5.90 -12.22
CA PRO A 122 -0.19 5.63 -13.08
C PRO A 122 -0.91 6.93 -13.47
N LEU A 123 -1.64 6.95 -14.59
CA LEU A 123 -2.56 8.03 -14.98
C LEU A 123 -1.89 9.40 -15.24
N LEU A 124 -0.60 9.43 -15.55
CA LEU A 124 0.09 10.69 -15.89
C LEU A 124 -0.60 11.43 -17.02
N GLU A 125 -1.12 10.70 -18.03
CA GLU A 125 -1.86 11.25 -19.17
C GLU A 125 -3.21 11.88 -18.78
N LYS A 126 -3.75 11.52 -17.63
CA LYS A 126 -5.03 12.05 -17.11
C LYS A 126 -4.82 13.24 -16.19
N THR A 127 -3.81 13.18 -15.35
CA THR A 127 -3.53 14.19 -14.33
C THR A 127 -2.68 15.34 -14.86
N GLY A 128 -1.92 15.10 -15.95
CA GLY A 128 -0.94 16.06 -16.46
C GLY A 128 0.28 16.28 -15.55
N PHE A 129 0.44 15.44 -14.54
CA PHE A 129 1.57 15.52 -13.62
C PHE A 129 2.86 15.13 -14.31
N VAL A 130 3.93 15.87 -14.05
CA VAL A 130 5.27 15.59 -14.60
C VAL A 130 6.23 15.37 -13.44
N PRO A 131 6.73 14.15 -13.22
CA PRO A 131 7.73 13.88 -12.18
C PRO A 131 8.99 14.69 -12.38
N LYS A 132 9.54 15.25 -11.31
CA LYS A 132 10.74 16.09 -11.33
C LYS A 132 12.03 15.28 -11.46
N GLN A 133 12.00 14.00 -11.13
CA GLN A 133 13.16 13.12 -11.10
C GLN A 133 12.87 11.77 -11.74
N LYS A 134 13.93 11.12 -12.26
CA LYS A 134 13.83 9.75 -12.80
C LYS A 134 13.38 8.75 -11.73
N TYR A 135 13.86 8.91 -10.50
CA TYR A 135 13.48 8.13 -9.33
C TYR A 135 12.94 9.10 -8.28
N THR A 136 11.63 9.19 -8.20
CA THR A 136 10.95 10.21 -7.39
C THR A 136 11.01 9.85 -5.90
N ASN A 137 11.25 10.86 -5.07
CA ASN A 137 11.24 10.73 -3.61
C ASN A 137 9.81 10.53 -3.05
N ALA A 138 9.72 10.02 -1.81
CA ALA A 138 8.45 9.73 -1.18
C ALA A 138 7.50 10.94 -1.04
N PRO A 139 7.97 12.14 -0.66
CA PRO A 139 7.10 13.31 -0.58
C PRO A 139 6.40 13.66 -1.89
N GLU A 140 7.14 13.66 -3.01
CA GLU A 140 6.57 13.95 -4.33
C GLU A 140 5.63 12.82 -4.80
N THR A 141 5.96 11.56 -4.46
CA THR A 141 5.07 10.43 -4.78
C THR A 141 3.76 10.51 -4.00
N LEU A 142 3.81 10.93 -2.72
CA LEU A 142 2.61 11.17 -1.92
C LEU A 142 1.79 12.35 -2.48
N GLU A 143 2.45 13.45 -2.85
CA GLU A 143 1.81 14.58 -3.54
C GLU A 143 1.05 14.10 -4.78
N TYR A 144 1.66 13.22 -5.56
CA TYR A 144 1.00 12.65 -6.73
C TYR A 144 -0.22 11.78 -6.39
N CYS A 145 -0.18 11.03 -5.28
CA CYS A 145 -1.37 10.31 -4.80
C CYS A 145 -2.53 11.27 -4.54
N HIS A 146 -2.26 12.42 -3.91
CA HIS A 146 -3.28 13.44 -3.67
C HIS A 146 -3.82 14.04 -4.98
N VAL A 147 -2.96 14.29 -5.96
CA VAL A 147 -3.38 14.75 -7.29
C VAL A 147 -4.36 13.77 -7.94
N ILE A 148 -4.10 12.45 -7.86
CA ILE A 148 -5.05 11.45 -8.37
C ILE A 148 -6.37 11.52 -7.58
N ALA A 149 -6.31 11.54 -6.25
CA ALA A 149 -7.49 11.57 -5.40
C ALA A 149 -8.37 12.80 -5.68
N GLU A 150 -7.76 13.97 -5.88
CA GLU A 150 -8.44 15.22 -6.24
C GLU A 150 -9.04 15.15 -7.65
N THR A 151 -8.25 14.66 -8.64
CA THR A 151 -8.69 14.58 -10.04
C THR A 151 -9.97 13.77 -10.19
N TYR A 152 -10.13 12.72 -9.39
CA TYR A 152 -11.28 11.81 -9.44
C TYR A 152 -12.29 12.02 -8.28
N GLY A 153 -12.09 13.01 -7.42
CA GLY A 153 -13.01 13.31 -6.30
C GLY A 153 -13.14 12.14 -5.31
N LEU A 154 -12.03 11.41 -5.06
CA LEU A 154 -12.08 10.15 -4.31
C LEU A 154 -12.36 10.33 -2.82
N HIS A 155 -12.02 11.49 -2.22
CA HIS A 155 -12.26 11.75 -0.80
C HIS A 155 -13.75 11.68 -0.42
N GLU A 156 -14.63 12.09 -1.32
CA GLU A 156 -16.09 12.03 -1.08
C GLU A 156 -16.63 10.59 -0.98
N ARG A 157 -15.86 9.62 -1.47
CA ARG A 157 -16.22 8.19 -1.52
C ARG A 157 -15.37 7.35 -0.58
N ALA A 158 -14.52 7.98 0.22
CA ALA A 158 -13.57 7.29 1.08
C ALA A 158 -14.01 7.29 2.55
N LEU A 159 -13.83 6.15 3.20
CA LEU A 159 -13.91 5.99 4.63
C LEU A 159 -12.47 5.90 5.15
N MET A 160 -11.92 7.06 5.54
CA MET A 160 -10.56 7.17 6.10
C MET A 160 -10.52 6.73 7.56
N GLN A 161 -9.32 6.43 8.09
CA GLN A 161 -9.11 5.96 9.45
C GLN A 161 -10.02 4.77 9.80
N THR A 162 -10.24 3.89 8.83
CA THR A 162 -11.20 2.79 8.95
C THR A 162 -10.55 1.50 8.45
N MET A 163 -10.44 0.50 9.32
CA MET A 163 -9.82 -0.78 8.99
C MET A 163 -10.89 -1.85 8.77
N VAL A 164 -10.83 -2.53 7.63
CA VAL A 164 -11.68 -3.69 7.36
C VAL A 164 -11.25 -4.84 8.27
N THR A 165 -12.21 -5.42 8.98
CA THR A 165 -12.03 -6.55 9.91
C THR A 165 -12.45 -7.88 9.31
N SER A 166 -13.49 -7.87 8.46
CA SER A 166 -13.92 -9.08 7.73
C SER A 166 -14.56 -8.74 6.39
N THR A 167 -14.58 -9.74 5.51
CA THR A 167 -15.32 -9.74 4.24
C THR A 167 -15.98 -11.11 4.10
N ASP A 168 -17.28 -11.16 4.29
CA ASP A 168 -18.05 -12.40 4.33
C ASP A 168 -19.04 -12.44 3.16
N TRP A 169 -19.12 -13.57 2.47
CA TRP A 169 -20.11 -13.76 1.41
C TRP A 169 -21.45 -14.16 2.01
N ASP A 170 -22.50 -13.47 1.65
CA ASP A 170 -23.87 -13.77 2.02
C ASP A 170 -24.60 -14.42 0.84
N GLU A 171 -24.86 -15.71 0.95
CA GLU A 171 -25.55 -16.51 -0.06
C GLU A 171 -27.02 -16.10 -0.27
N GLU A 172 -27.68 -15.57 0.75
CA GLU A 172 -29.09 -15.19 0.67
C GLU A 172 -29.26 -13.93 -0.18
N THR A 173 -28.39 -12.94 0.02
CA THR A 173 -28.44 -11.67 -0.70
C THR A 173 -27.57 -11.65 -1.97
N GLY A 174 -26.65 -12.62 -2.12
CA GLY A 174 -25.68 -12.65 -3.19
C GLY A 174 -24.72 -11.45 -3.15
N ARG A 175 -24.33 -11.03 -1.93
CA ARG A 175 -23.49 -9.88 -1.70
C ARG A 175 -22.36 -10.17 -0.71
N TRP A 176 -21.31 -9.41 -0.81
CA TRP A 176 -20.27 -9.34 0.20
C TRP A 176 -20.72 -8.43 1.33
N VAL A 177 -20.53 -8.88 2.57
CA VAL A 177 -20.69 -8.08 3.78
C VAL A 177 -19.30 -7.70 4.27
N VAL A 178 -18.99 -6.42 4.22
CA VAL A 178 -17.69 -5.86 4.65
C VAL A 178 -17.90 -5.18 6.00
N SER A 179 -17.19 -5.66 7.03
CA SER A 179 -17.23 -5.10 8.38
C SER A 179 -15.93 -4.36 8.70
N THR A 180 -16.03 -3.34 9.54
CA THR A 180 -14.88 -2.51 9.92
C THR A 180 -14.68 -2.43 11.44
N ASP A 181 -13.54 -1.93 11.88
CA ASP A 181 -13.22 -1.63 13.28
C ASP A 181 -14.08 -0.50 13.88
N ARG A 182 -14.80 0.25 13.02
CA ARG A 182 -15.76 1.29 13.41
C ARG A 182 -17.21 0.82 13.45
N GLN A 183 -17.41 -0.50 13.43
CA GLN A 183 -18.72 -1.14 13.42
C GLN A 183 -19.55 -0.85 12.15
N ASP A 184 -18.91 -0.38 11.07
CA ASP A 184 -19.58 -0.24 9.79
C ASP A 184 -19.94 -1.62 9.21
N ARG A 185 -21.02 -1.64 8.45
CA ARG A 185 -21.47 -2.80 7.69
C ARG A 185 -21.86 -2.37 6.28
N LEU A 186 -21.00 -2.65 5.32
CA LEU A 186 -21.24 -2.34 3.92
C LEU A 186 -21.59 -3.60 3.16
N GLN A 187 -22.64 -3.56 2.35
CA GLN A 187 -22.98 -4.63 1.41
C GLN A 187 -22.53 -4.24 0.00
N ALA A 188 -21.84 -5.15 -0.69
CA ALA A 188 -21.32 -4.87 -2.03
C ALA A 188 -21.48 -6.07 -2.96
N ARG A 189 -21.69 -5.82 -4.25
CA ARG A 189 -21.63 -6.90 -5.27
C ARG A 189 -20.21 -7.35 -5.52
N TYR A 190 -19.27 -6.43 -5.46
CA TYR A 190 -17.87 -6.69 -5.72
C TYR A 190 -16.99 -6.11 -4.63
N VAL A 191 -15.93 -6.83 -4.29
CA VAL A 191 -14.88 -6.35 -3.37
C VAL A 191 -13.55 -6.40 -4.10
N VAL A 192 -12.85 -5.27 -4.11
CA VAL A 192 -11.51 -5.13 -4.68
C VAL A 192 -10.50 -5.05 -3.54
N HIS A 193 -9.67 -6.07 -3.40
CA HIS A 193 -8.58 -6.09 -2.43
C HIS A 193 -7.36 -5.34 -2.97
N SER A 194 -7.08 -4.15 -2.45
CA SER A 194 -5.96 -3.28 -2.84
C SER A 194 -5.08 -2.88 -1.65
N ASN A 195 -5.05 -3.71 -0.63
CA ASN A 195 -4.37 -3.44 0.65
C ASN A 195 -2.83 -3.55 0.58
N GLY A 196 -2.26 -3.94 -0.54
CA GLY A 196 -0.82 -3.97 -0.78
C GLY A 196 -0.04 -4.98 0.10
N PRO A 197 1.24 -5.25 -0.21
CA PRO A 197 2.06 -6.21 0.55
C PRO A 197 2.71 -5.60 1.80
N LEU A 198 2.80 -4.27 1.92
CA LEU A 198 3.51 -3.57 2.99
C LEU A 198 2.56 -2.96 4.04
N ASN A 199 1.39 -3.57 4.26
CA ASN A 199 0.36 -3.02 5.15
C ASN A 199 0.51 -3.41 6.63
N ARG A 200 1.39 -4.36 6.95
CA ARG A 200 1.65 -4.82 8.32
C ARG A 200 3.11 -4.56 8.70
N PRO A 201 3.37 -3.65 9.64
CA PRO A 201 4.72 -3.40 10.10
C PRO A 201 5.25 -4.62 10.87
N LYS A 202 6.55 -4.90 10.71
CA LYS A 202 7.32 -5.83 11.52
C LYS A 202 8.60 -5.16 11.94
N LEU A 203 8.97 -5.30 13.19
CA LEU A 203 10.21 -4.75 13.71
C LEU A 203 11.35 -5.77 13.61
N PRO A 204 12.58 -5.35 13.32
CA PRO A 204 13.73 -6.22 13.45
C PRO A 204 13.94 -6.58 14.92
N ALA A 205 14.17 -7.86 15.24
CA ALA A 205 14.44 -8.32 16.60
C ALA A 205 15.89 -7.99 17.05
N ILE A 206 16.27 -6.72 16.95
CA ILE A 206 17.59 -6.23 17.32
C ILE A 206 17.65 -6.07 18.83
N ARG A 207 18.64 -6.73 19.48
CA ARG A 207 18.85 -6.61 20.92
C ARG A 207 19.04 -5.14 21.31
N GLY A 208 18.23 -4.64 22.26
CA GLY A 208 18.31 -3.27 22.77
C GLY A 208 17.50 -2.25 21.95
N ILE A 209 16.65 -2.68 21.03
CA ILE A 209 15.77 -1.77 20.26
C ILE A 209 14.94 -0.87 21.17
N ASN A 210 14.45 -1.40 22.31
CA ASN A 210 13.69 -0.67 23.33
C ASN A 210 14.55 0.28 24.19
N GLN A 211 15.88 0.20 24.12
CA GLN A 211 16.81 1.07 24.85
C GLN A 211 17.27 2.27 24.02
N PHE A 212 16.92 2.30 22.75
CA PHE A 212 17.24 3.41 21.85
C PHE A 212 16.42 4.64 22.22
N LYS A 213 17.10 5.73 22.61
CA LYS A 213 16.46 6.94 23.18
C LYS A 213 16.25 8.08 22.17
N ARG A 214 16.50 7.86 20.89
CA ARG A 214 16.25 8.85 19.82
C ARG A 214 15.00 8.49 19.05
N HIS A 215 14.48 9.43 18.27
CA HIS A 215 13.33 9.17 17.39
C HIS A 215 13.64 7.99 16.45
N THR A 216 12.78 7.02 16.44
CA THR A 216 12.80 5.84 15.55
C THR A 216 11.74 6.02 14.51
#